data_8e9ad3a107d97efac7beb845a44ab20e
#
_entry.id   8e9ad3a107d97efac7beb845a44ab20e
#
_cell.length_a   1.000
_cell.length_b   1.000
_cell.length_c   1.000
_cell.angle_alpha   90.00
_cell.angle_beta   90.00
_cell.angle_gamma   90.00
#
_symmetry.space_group_name_H-M   'P 1'
#
loop_
_entity.id
_entity.type
_entity.pdbx_description
1 polymer ?
#
loop_
_entity_poly.entity_id
_entity_poly.type
_entity_poly.pdbx_seq_one_letter_code
_entity_poly.pdbx_strand_id
1 'polypeptide(L)'
;MAATPETVTRFAPSPTGLLHLGHAHAALFARARGRRFLLRIEDIDATRCRPEYTDAILEDLDWLGLDWPTPVRRQSAHMAEYRAALDRLAARGLLYPCFCTRRDIAREVAAAGHAPQGPDGPLYPGTCRRLSAVARQDRIARGDAYALRLDMAAALPLAPPGLSFEEAGQGRIRCDSGQFGDVVLARKELPASYHLCVTHDDAVQGVTLVTRGQDLKPATHLHRLLQALLGWPEPAYAHHALLADAEGRRLAKRDGAPGLRALRAAGRSAAEVRALAGFPDGS
;
A
#
# COMPACT_ATOMS: atom_id res chain seq x y z
N MET A 1 12.60 21.71 27.05
CA MET A 1 11.63 21.71 25.93
C MET A 1 11.81 20.39 25.20
N ALA A 2 10.79 19.54 25.14
CA ALA A 2 10.84 18.32 24.33
C ALA A 2 10.94 18.76 22.85
N ALA A 3 11.93 18.23 22.12
CA ALA A 3 12.05 18.49 20.70
C ALA A 3 10.79 18.01 20.00
N THR A 4 10.20 18.83 19.14
CA THR A 4 9.07 18.41 18.30
C THR A 4 9.53 17.17 17.51
N PRO A 5 8.81 16.04 17.57
CA PRO A 5 9.22 14.83 16.90
C PRO A 5 9.42 15.09 15.40
N GLU A 6 10.50 14.56 14.84
CA GLU A 6 10.83 14.74 13.43
C GLU A 6 9.76 14.12 12.55
N THR A 7 9.24 14.90 11.59
CA THR A 7 8.30 14.35 10.59
C THR A 7 9.05 13.53 9.57
N VAL A 8 8.81 12.22 9.59
CA VAL A 8 9.39 11.25 8.64
C VAL A 8 8.34 10.86 7.62
N THR A 9 8.63 11.13 6.36
CA THR A 9 7.79 10.76 5.21
C THR A 9 8.51 9.75 4.32
N ARG A 10 7.81 9.17 3.37
CA ARG A 10 8.41 8.29 2.36
C ARG A 10 7.70 8.39 1.01
N PHE A 11 8.48 8.20 -0.06
CA PHE A 11 7.98 7.81 -1.36
C PHE A 11 8.29 6.32 -1.57
N ALA A 12 7.31 5.55 -2.02
CA ALA A 12 7.41 4.08 -2.03
C ALA A 12 6.89 3.50 -3.36
N PRO A 13 7.63 3.68 -4.47
CA PRO A 13 7.21 3.21 -5.78
C PRO A 13 7.45 1.70 -5.96
N SER A 14 6.54 1.05 -6.70
CA SER A 14 6.76 -0.30 -7.23
C SER A 14 7.47 -0.22 -8.59
N PRO A 15 8.59 -0.94 -8.81
CA PRO A 15 9.37 -0.88 -10.05
C PRO A 15 8.74 -1.74 -11.16
N THR A 16 7.50 -1.43 -11.54
CA THR A 16 6.71 -2.11 -12.58
C THR A 16 6.66 -1.33 -13.90
N GLY A 17 7.39 -0.24 -13.99
CA GLY A 17 7.50 0.64 -15.15
C GLY A 17 8.19 1.96 -14.80
N LEU A 18 8.42 2.79 -15.80
CA LEU A 18 9.02 4.12 -15.65
C LEU A 18 8.10 5.05 -14.86
N LEU A 19 8.70 6.02 -14.15
CA LEU A 19 7.98 7.06 -13.47
C LEU A 19 7.31 8.01 -14.47
N HIS A 20 6.18 8.57 -14.05
CA HIS A 20 5.43 9.61 -14.77
C HIS A 20 5.17 10.81 -13.83
N LEU A 21 4.58 11.87 -14.37
CA LEU A 21 4.35 13.12 -13.66
C LEU A 21 3.59 12.94 -12.33
N GLY A 22 2.63 12.01 -12.28
CA GLY A 22 1.92 11.68 -11.03
C GLY A 22 2.82 11.09 -9.94
N HIS A 23 3.86 10.32 -10.32
CA HIS A 23 4.87 9.84 -9.39
C HIS A 23 5.78 10.97 -8.90
N ALA A 24 6.18 11.89 -9.80
CA ALA A 24 6.93 13.09 -9.40
C ALA A 24 6.14 13.92 -8.38
N HIS A 25 4.84 14.16 -8.64
CA HIS A 25 3.95 14.83 -7.69
C HIS A 25 3.95 14.15 -6.32
N ALA A 26 3.75 12.83 -6.28
CA ALA A 26 3.70 12.09 -5.02
C ALA A 26 5.04 12.13 -4.25
N ALA A 27 6.18 12.04 -4.96
CA ALA A 27 7.51 12.13 -4.35
C ALA A 27 7.78 13.54 -3.80
N LEU A 28 7.51 14.57 -4.57
CA LEU A 28 7.67 15.97 -4.16
C LEU A 28 6.72 16.35 -3.02
N PHE A 29 5.47 15.86 -3.05
CA PHE A 29 4.51 16.04 -1.97
C PHE A 29 5.00 15.43 -0.65
N ALA A 30 5.60 14.24 -0.71
CA ALA A 30 6.20 13.60 0.45
C ALA A 30 7.41 14.38 0.96
N ARG A 31 8.30 14.81 0.06
CA ARG A 31 9.52 15.57 0.40
C ARG A 31 9.19 16.91 1.06
N ALA A 32 8.20 17.64 0.52
CA ALA A 32 7.79 18.94 1.04
C ALA A 32 7.15 18.87 2.44
N ARG A 33 6.69 17.70 2.89
CA ARG A 33 6.04 17.51 4.20
C ARG A 33 6.91 16.84 5.25
N GLY A 34 8.02 16.22 4.84
CA GLY A 34 8.93 15.52 5.75
C GLY A 34 10.19 16.32 6.02
N ARG A 35 10.60 16.42 7.29
CA ARG A 35 11.97 16.84 7.63
C ARG A 35 12.98 15.76 7.22
N ARG A 36 12.57 14.50 7.31
CA ARG A 36 13.28 13.33 6.81
C ARG A 36 12.43 12.63 5.75
N PHE A 37 12.94 12.55 4.55
CA PHE A 37 12.31 11.89 3.43
C PHE A 37 13.00 10.55 3.14
N LEU A 38 12.23 9.47 3.07
CA LEU A 38 12.74 8.12 2.80
C LEU A 38 12.30 7.67 1.40
N LEU A 39 13.16 6.88 0.77
CA LEU A 39 12.80 6.10 -0.41
C LEU A 39 12.68 4.63 -0.02
N ARG A 40 11.63 3.97 -0.49
CA ARG A 40 11.42 2.52 -0.38
C ARG A 40 11.04 1.95 -1.73
N ILE A 41 11.61 0.81 -2.11
CA ILE A 41 11.23 0.09 -3.33
C ILE A 41 10.27 -1.04 -2.97
N GLU A 42 9.05 -1.00 -3.53
CA GLU A 42 8.01 -1.99 -3.28
C GLU A 42 8.02 -3.06 -4.38
N ASP A 43 8.96 -4.00 -4.27
CA ASP A 43 9.30 -5.00 -5.28
C ASP A 43 8.91 -6.44 -4.87
N ILE A 44 7.86 -6.62 -4.07
CA ILE A 44 7.37 -7.93 -3.65
C ILE A 44 6.86 -8.78 -4.83
N ASP A 45 6.37 -8.16 -5.90
CA ASP A 45 5.84 -8.84 -7.08
C ASP A 45 6.94 -9.05 -8.12
N ALA A 46 7.73 -10.12 -7.96
CA ALA A 46 8.82 -10.46 -8.87
C ALA A 46 8.36 -10.73 -10.32
N THR A 47 7.05 -10.95 -10.56
CA THR A 47 6.54 -11.18 -11.92
C THR A 47 6.42 -9.89 -12.72
N ARG A 48 6.22 -8.75 -12.06
CA ARG A 48 6.04 -7.43 -12.68
C ARG A 48 7.19 -6.46 -12.42
N CYS A 49 7.87 -6.61 -11.29
CA CYS A 49 9.01 -5.77 -10.93
C CYS A 49 10.25 -6.14 -11.75
N ARG A 50 10.98 -5.11 -12.20
CA ARG A 50 12.19 -5.27 -13.00
C ARG A 50 13.32 -4.41 -12.42
N PRO A 51 14.58 -4.93 -12.37
CA PRO A 51 15.73 -4.16 -11.88
C PRO A 51 15.93 -2.86 -12.65
N GLU A 52 15.79 -2.87 -13.99
CA GLU A 52 15.93 -1.70 -14.84
C GLU A 52 14.93 -0.56 -14.50
N TYR A 53 13.75 -0.89 -13.97
CA TYR A 53 12.82 0.12 -13.47
C TYR A 53 13.22 0.66 -12.10
N THR A 54 13.88 -0.16 -11.27
CA THR A 54 14.45 0.34 -10.01
C THR A 54 15.53 1.35 -10.27
N ASP A 55 16.46 1.06 -11.18
CA ASP A 55 17.54 1.97 -11.56
C ASP A 55 17.00 3.27 -12.18
N ALA A 56 15.99 3.14 -13.05
CA ALA A 56 15.32 4.30 -13.62
C ALA A 56 14.58 5.16 -12.57
N ILE A 57 13.99 4.56 -11.53
CA ILE A 57 13.38 5.29 -10.41
C ILE A 57 14.43 6.12 -9.68
N LEU A 58 15.58 5.52 -9.34
CA LEU A 58 16.66 6.22 -8.64
C LEU A 58 17.20 7.38 -9.48
N GLU A 59 17.46 7.14 -10.78
CA GLU A 59 17.93 8.16 -11.71
C GLU A 59 16.94 9.32 -11.86
N ASP A 60 15.65 9.02 -12.03
CA ASP A 60 14.61 10.04 -12.21
C ASP A 60 14.41 10.90 -10.95
N LEU A 61 14.47 10.29 -9.75
CA LEU A 61 14.33 11.02 -8.48
C LEU A 61 15.56 11.89 -8.18
N ASP A 62 16.77 11.38 -8.44
CA ASP A 62 18.01 12.15 -8.34
C ASP A 62 17.99 13.35 -9.30
N TRP A 63 17.60 13.12 -10.55
CA TRP A 63 17.44 14.20 -11.54
C TRP A 63 16.42 15.25 -11.11
N LEU A 64 15.34 14.87 -10.40
CA LEU A 64 14.39 15.81 -9.83
C LEU A 64 14.97 16.60 -8.63
N GLY A 65 16.19 16.29 -8.17
CA GLY A 65 16.84 16.93 -7.03
C GLY A 65 16.30 16.44 -5.70
N LEU A 66 15.81 15.20 -5.65
CA LEU A 66 15.38 14.55 -4.40
C LEU A 66 16.55 13.75 -3.81
N ASP A 67 16.77 13.89 -2.53
CA ASP A 67 17.76 13.16 -1.74
C ASP A 67 17.10 12.30 -0.68
N TRP A 68 17.69 11.16 -0.38
CA TRP A 68 17.22 10.22 0.63
C TRP A 68 18.39 9.46 1.29
N PRO A 69 18.24 9.01 2.55
CA PRO A 69 19.27 8.23 3.21
C PRO A 69 19.41 6.83 2.62
N THR A 70 20.62 6.32 2.60
CA THR A 70 20.96 4.95 2.19
C THR A 70 21.25 4.07 3.43
N PRO A 71 21.06 2.72 3.32
CA PRO A 71 20.56 1.99 2.16
C PRO A 71 19.04 2.16 1.94
N VAL A 72 18.60 2.14 0.69
CA VAL A 72 17.17 2.12 0.35
C VAL A 72 16.58 0.77 0.71
N ARG A 73 15.48 0.77 1.49
CA ARG A 73 14.76 -0.47 1.82
C ARG A 73 14.07 -1.03 0.57
N ARG A 74 14.33 -2.32 0.27
CA ARG A 74 13.67 -3.08 -0.79
C ARG A 74 12.80 -4.16 -0.15
N GLN A 75 11.53 -4.20 -0.45
CA GLN A 75 10.60 -5.14 0.20
C GLN A 75 10.98 -6.61 -0.03
N SER A 76 11.46 -6.96 -1.21
CA SER A 76 11.90 -8.31 -1.55
C SER A 76 13.00 -8.87 -0.62
N ALA A 77 13.82 -8.01 -0.02
CA ALA A 77 14.87 -8.38 0.92
C ALA A 77 14.36 -8.67 2.34
N HIS A 78 13.08 -8.38 2.64
CA HIS A 78 12.53 -8.42 4.00
C HIS A 78 11.36 -9.40 4.18
N MET A 79 11.26 -10.41 3.31
CA MET A 79 10.16 -11.38 3.32
C MET A 79 10.00 -12.13 4.64
N ALA A 80 11.10 -12.37 5.38
CA ALA A 80 11.07 -13.00 6.70
C ALA A 80 10.33 -12.14 7.75
N GLU A 81 10.46 -10.82 7.68
CA GLU A 81 9.78 -9.89 8.59
C GLU A 81 8.26 -9.93 8.36
N TYR A 82 7.81 -9.96 7.11
CA TYR A 82 6.39 -10.07 6.77
C TYR A 82 5.81 -11.44 7.17
N ARG A 83 6.61 -12.51 7.02
CA ARG A 83 6.22 -13.84 7.51
C ARG A 83 6.02 -13.80 9.02
N ALA A 84 6.93 -13.23 9.78
CA ALA A 84 6.81 -13.10 11.24
C ALA A 84 5.55 -12.31 11.64
N ALA A 85 5.18 -11.27 10.89
CA ALA A 85 3.94 -10.53 11.11
C ALA A 85 2.70 -11.40 10.85
N LEU A 86 2.69 -12.20 9.79
CA LEU A 86 1.62 -13.18 9.52
C LEU A 86 1.52 -14.24 10.61
N ASP A 87 2.66 -14.77 11.07
CA ASP A 87 2.69 -15.78 12.13
C ASP A 87 2.11 -15.23 13.45
N ARG A 88 2.37 -13.95 13.78
CA ARG A 88 1.74 -13.27 14.93
C ARG A 88 0.22 -13.18 14.80
N LEU A 89 -0.31 -12.89 13.63
CA LEU A 89 -1.76 -12.88 13.38
C LEU A 89 -2.34 -14.30 13.42
N ALA A 90 -1.64 -15.28 12.84
CA ALA A 90 -2.04 -16.68 12.84
C ALA A 90 -2.11 -17.27 14.25
N ALA A 91 -1.10 -16.99 15.09
CA ALA A 91 -1.07 -17.42 16.50
C ALA A 91 -2.26 -16.89 17.33
N ARG A 92 -2.88 -15.80 16.89
CA ARG A 92 -4.10 -15.21 17.49
C ARG A 92 -5.39 -15.73 16.85
N GLY A 93 -5.31 -16.70 15.92
CA GLY A 93 -6.47 -17.24 15.22
C GLY A 93 -7.12 -16.27 14.23
N LEU A 94 -6.40 -15.23 13.81
CA LEU A 94 -6.92 -14.17 12.93
C LEU A 94 -6.75 -14.47 11.45
N LEU A 95 -6.05 -15.54 11.08
CA LEU A 95 -5.84 -15.93 9.68
C LEU A 95 -6.45 -17.30 9.40
N TYR A 96 -6.94 -17.44 8.19
CA TYR A 96 -7.36 -18.75 7.68
C TYR A 96 -6.94 -18.95 6.23
N PRO A 97 -6.68 -20.22 5.80
CA PRO A 97 -6.36 -20.55 4.43
C PRO A 97 -7.60 -20.44 3.54
N CYS A 98 -7.46 -19.72 2.43
CA CYS A 98 -8.48 -19.59 1.38
C CYS A 98 -8.00 -20.26 0.11
N PHE A 99 -8.69 -21.30 -0.31
CA PHE A 99 -8.36 -22.10 -1.47
C PHE A 99 -9.11 -21.69 -2.75
N CYS A 100 -9.99 -20.68 -2.67
CA CYS A 100 -10.74 -20.20 -3.82
C CYS A 100 -9.85 -19.52 -4.84
N THR A 101 -10.08 -19.82 -6.10
CA THR A 101 -9.54 -19.04 -7.22
C THR A 101 -10.36 -17.75 -7.41
N ARG A 102 -9.82 -16.79 -8.18
CA ARG A 102 -10.60 -15.59 -8.58
C ARG A 102 -11.90 -15.96 -9.31
N ARG A 103 -11.86 -17.03 -10.11
CA ARG A 103 -13.03 -17.54 -10.85
C ARG A 103 -14.09 -18.10 -9.89
N ASP A 104 -13.70 -18.82 -8.85
CA ASP A 104 -14.63 -19.33 -7.84
C ASP A 104 -15.33 -18.19 -7.12
N ILE A 105 -14.56 -17.18 -6.68
CA ILE A 105 -15.10 -16.00 -6.01
C ILE A 105 -16.09 -15.27 -6.94
N ALA A 106 -15.71 -15.02 -8.19
CA ALA A 106 -16.58 -14.34 -9.16
C ALA A 106 -17.88 -15.12 -9.41
N ARG A 107 -17.81 -16.44 -9.48
CA ARG A 107 -19.00 -17.32 -9.64
C ARG A 107 -19.92 -17.25 -8.41
N GLU A 108 -19.40 -17.28 -7.21
CA GLU A 108 -20.19 -17.18 -5.98
C GLU A 108 -20.84 -15.81 -5.84
N VAL A 109 -20.09 -14.74 -6.16
CA VAL A 109 -20.59 -13.36 -6.18
C VAL A 109 -21.75 -13.23 -7.18
N ALA A 110 -21.61 -13.78 -8.39
CA ALA A 110 -22.66 -13.77 -9.40
C ALA A 110 -23.92 -14.57 -8.97
N ALA A 111 -23.71 -15.72 -8.32
CA ALA A 111 -24.81 -16.56 -7.85
C ALA A 111 -25.59 -15.93 -6.67
N ALA A 112 -24.93 -15.06 -5.88
CA ALA A 112 -25.58 -14.37 -4.76
C ALA A 112 -26.49 -13.21 -5.18
N GLY A 113 -26.53 -12.84 -6.48
CA GLY A 113 -27.38 -11.78 -7.05
C GLY A 113 -26.99 -10.36 -6.62
N HIS A 114 -26.47 -10.16 -5.42
CA HIS A 114 -25.98 -8.89 -4.88
C HIS A 114 -24.75 -9.16 -3.99
N ALA A 115 -23.56 -8.91 -4.53
CA ALA A 115 -22.36 -8.92 -3.69
C ALA A 115 -22.14 -7.52 -3.13
N PRO A 116 -21.95 -7.38 -1.81
CA PRO A 116 -21.50 -6.13 -1.23
C PRO A 116 -20.16 -5.72 -1.89
N GLN A 117 -20.05 -4.43 -2.24
CA GLN A 117 -18.83 -3.87 -2.82
C GLN A 117 -17.99 -3.27 -1.70
N GLY A 118 -16.71 -3.57 -1.72
CA GLY A 118 -15.72 -2.94 -0.85
C GLY A 118 -14.78 -2.04 -1.65
N PRO A 119 -13.84 -1.36 -0.99
CA PRO A 119 -12.87 -0.47 -1.65
C PRO A 119 -12.00 -1.18 -2.71
N ASP A 120 -11.72 -2.46 -2.53
CA ASP A 120 -10.89 -3.27 -3.42
C ASP A 120 -11.72 -4.14 -4.39
N GLY A 121 -13.02 -3.88 -4.49
CA GLY A 121 -13.95 -4.63 -5.32
C GLY A 121 -14.93 -5.51 -4.53
N PRO A 122 -15.52 -6.54 -5.13
CA PRO A 122 -16.51 -7.41 -4.48
C PRO A 122 -15.95 -8.06 -3.23
N LEU A 123 -16.70 -8.00 -2.12
CA LEU A 123 -16.32 -8.62 -0.87
C LEU A 123 -16.27 -10.14 -1.01
N TYR A 124 -15.30 -10.75 -0.34
CA TYR A 124 -15.16 -12.20 -0.31
C TYR A 124 -16.32 -12.84 0.47
N PRO A 125 -17.05 -13.81 -0.07
CA PRO A 125 -18.26 -14.39 0.56
C PRO A 125 -17.98 -15.30 1.75
N GLY A 126 -16.73 -15.49 2.15
CA GLY A 126 -16.35 -16.25 3.35
C GLY A 126 -16.40 -17.78 3.19
N THR A 127 -16.43 -18.33 1.99
CA THR A 127 -16.57 -19.77 1.71
C THR A 127 -15.56 -20.61 2.47
N CYS A 128 -14.25 -20.30 2.37
CA CYS A 128 -13.23 -21.05 3.09
C CYS A 128 -13.18 -20.73 4.60
N ARG A 129 -13.75 -19.61 5.04
CA ARG A 129 -13.89 -19.32 6.48
C ARG A 129 -14.81 -20.33 7.15
N ARG A 130 -15.83 -20.83 6.46
CA ARG A 130 -16.79 -21.82 6.96
C ARG A 130 -16.27 -23.27 6.95
N LEU A 131 -15.12 -23.55 6.36
CA LEU A 131 -14.52 -24.88 6.40
C LEU A 131 -14.13 -25.25 7.85
N SER A 132 -14.35 -26.51 8.23
CA SER A 132 -13.86 -27.04 9.49
C SER A 132 -12.31 -27.05 9.54
N ALA A 133 -11.75 -27.10 10.75
CA ALA A 133 -10.30 -27.22 10.93
C ALA A 133 -9.75 -28.46 10.22
N VAL A 134 -10.46 -29.60 10.31
CA VAL A 134 -10.09 -30.86 9.66
C VAL A 134 -10.06 -30.67 8.13
N ALA A 135 -11.14 -30.12 7.54
CA ALA A 135 -11.18 -29.91 6.09
C ALA A 135 -10.09 -28.97 5.58
N ARG A 136 -9.71 -27.95 6.36
CA ARG A 136 -8.57 -27.06 6.04
C ARG A 136 -7.26 -27.83 6.06
N GLN A 137 -7.04 -28.62 7.12
CA GLN A 137 -5.82 -29.42 7.29
C GLN A 137 -5.67 -30.46 6.19
N ASP A 138 -6.73 -31.18 5.84
CA ASP A 138 -6.72 -32.16 4.75
C ASP A 138 -6.36 -31.53 3.42
N ARG A 139 -6.85 -30.34 3.14
CA ARG A 139 -6.50 -29.59 1.91
C ARG A 139 -5.05 -29.16 1.90
N ILE A 140 -4.53 -28.67 3.02
CA ILE A 140 -3.12 -28.31 3.18
C ILE A 140 -2.23 -29.55 3.00
N ALA A 141 -2.60 -30.68 3.65
CA ALA A 141 -1.85 -31.95 3.56
C ALA A 141 -1.79 -32.50 2.13
N ARG A 142 -2.84 -32.29 1.32
CA ARG A 142 -2.85 -32.64 -0.12
C ARG A 142 -2.02 -31.68 -0.99
N GLY A 143 -1.46 -30.62 -0.42
CA GLY A 143 -0.70 -29.60 -1.16
C GLY A 143 -1.57 -28.60 -1.93
N ASP A 144 -2.87 -28.48 -1.60
CA ASP A 144 -3.73 -27.49 -2.23
C ASP A 144 -3.16 -26.07 -1.98
N ALA A 145 -3.03 -25.32 -3.05
CA ALA A 145 -2.55 -23.96 -2.96
C ALA A 145 -3.58 -23.03 -2.28
N TYR A 146 -3.14 -22.17 -1.40
CA TYR A 146 -4.04 -21.25 -0.68
C TYR A 146 -3.45 -19.85 -0.50
N ALA A 147 -4.34 -18.88 -0.34
CA ALA A 147 -4.02 -17.56 0.20
C ALA A 147 -4.32 -17.54 1.71
N LEU A 148 -3.65 -16.67 2.46
CA LEU A 148 -4.04 -16.36 3.85
C LEU A 148 -4.93 -15.13 3.84
N ARG A 149 -6.12 -15.26 4.43
CA ARG A 149 -7.05 -14.15 4.62
C ARG A 149 -7.15 -13.78 6.09
N LEU A 150 -7.27 -12.48 6.34
CA LEU A 150 -7.67 -11.95 7.65
C LEU A 150 -9.16 -12.29 7.87
N ASP A 151 -9.47 -12.97 8.95
CA ASP A 151 -10.85 -13.13 9.43
C ASP A 151 -11.31 -11.81 10.04
N MET A 152 -12.02 -11.01 9.25
CA MET A 152 -12.45 -9.69 9.67
C MET A 152 -13.41 -9.75 10.87
N ALA A 153 -14.26 -10.78 10.93
CA ALA A 153 -15.19 -10.95 12.03
C ALA A 153 -14.47 -11.22 13.37
N ALA A 154 -13.35 -11.96 13.31
CA ALA A 154 -12.50 -12.21 14.48
C ALA A 154 -11.58 -11.01 14.81
N ALA A 155 -11.17 -10.26 13.80
CA ALA A 155 -10.22 -9.18 13.96
C ALA A 155 -10.83 -7.89 14.54
N LEU A 156 -12.03 -7.50 14.08
CA LEU A 156 -12.68 -6.25 14.48
C LEU A 156 -12.91 -6.12 16.00
N PRO A 157 -13.37 -7.16 16.73
CA PRO A 157 -13.56 -7.07 18.18
C PRO A 157 -12.25 -6.87 18.97
N LEU A 158 -11.11 -7.16 18.37
CA LEU A 158 -9.79 -6.99 18.98
C LEU A 158 -9.17 -5.61 18.72
N ALA A 159 -9.80 -4.82 17.87
CA ALA A 159 -9.39 -3.45 17.64
C ALA A 159 -9.81 -2.56 18.83
N PRO A 160 -9.00 -1.52 19.17
CA PRO A 160 -9.42 -0.55 20.18
C PRO A 160 -10.75 0.09 19.83
N PRO A 161 -11.65 0.32 20.83
CA PRO A 161 -12.89 1.07 20.60
C PRO A 161 -12.60 2.45 20.01
N GLY A 162 -13.36 2.82 18.99
CA GLY A 162 -13.19 4.11 18.33
C GLY A 162 -11.91 4.25 17.50
N LEU A 163 -11.36 3.13 17.00
CA LEU A 163 -10.19 3.14 16.11
C LEU A 163 -10.33 4.23 15.04
N SER A 164 -9.31 5.05 14.90
CA SER A 164 -9.32 6.23 14.03
C SER A 164 -7.90 6.52 13.53
N PHE A 165 -7.77 7.46 12.62
CA PHE A 165 -6.50 8.00 12.14
C PHE A 165 -6.59 9.52 12.00
N GLU A 166 -5.44 10.20 12.09
CA GLU A 166 -5.32 11.62 11.84
C GLU A 166 -5.10 11.88 10.35
N GLU A 167 -5.98 12.65 9.72
CA GLU A 167 -5.87 13.07 8.32
C GLU A 167 -5.57 14.57 8.26
N ALA A 168 -4.48 14.95 7.63
CA ALA A 168 -4.07 16.35 7.48
C ALA A 168 -5.19 17.20 6.86
N GLY A 169 -5.54 18.29 7.54
CA GLY A 169 -6.60 19.19 7.12
C GLY A 169 -8.04 18.71 7.36
N GLN A 170 -8.23 17.48 7.88
CA GLN A 170 -9.57 16.91 8.16
C GLN A 170 -9.72 16.45 9.61
N GLY A 171 -8.62 16.39 10.37
CA GLY A 171 -8.61 15.90 11.75
C GLY A 171 -8.79 14.38 11.84
N ARG A 172 -9.32 13.91 12.98
CA ARG A 172 -9.47 12.48 13.25
C ARG A 172 -10.66 11.89 12.51
N ILE A 173 -10.38 10.85 11.71
CA ILE A 173 -11.38 10.09 10.95
C ILE A 173 -11.56 8.72 11.60
N ARG A 174 -12.79 8.36 11.95
CA ARG A 174 -13.12 7.04 12.49
C ARG A 174 -12.92 5.96 11.43
N CYS A 175 -12.28 4.85 11.81
CA CYS A 175 -12.07 3.72 10.90
C CYS A 175 -13.37 2.92 10.69
N ASP A 176 -13.57 2.53 9.43
CA ASP A 176 -14.52 1.51 9.01
C ASP A 176 -13.75 0.40 8.28
N SER A 177 -13.02 -0.41 9.05
CA SER A 177 -12.20 -1.48 8.49
C SER A 177 -13.04 -2.66 7.98
N GLY A 178 -14.27 -2.82 8.48
CA GLY A 178 -15.19 -3.88 8.09
C GLY A 178 -15.60 -3.83 6.61
N GLN A 179 -15.56 -2.65 5.99
CA GLN A 179 -15.89 -2.46 4.57
C GLN A 179 -15.01 -3.27 3.60
N PHE A 180 -13.85 -3.79 4.05
CA PHE A 180 -12.95 -4.61 3.25
C PHE A 180 -13.33 -6.10 3.23
N GLY A 181 -14.14 -6.56 4.18
CA GLY A 181 -14.35 -7.98 4.40
C GLY A 181 -13.05 -8.73 4.69
N ASP A 182 -13.00 -10.02 4.37
CA ASP A 182 -11.83 -10.86 4.63
C ASP A 182 -10.75 -10.64 3.56
N VAL A 183 -9.82 -9.74 3.84
CA VAL A 183 -8.74 -9.37 2.89
C VAL A 183 -7.65 -10.43 2.82
N VAL A 184 -6.99 -10.51 1.66
CA VAL A 184 -5.82 -11.37 1.46
C VAL A 184 -4.58 -10.66 2.02
N LEU A 185 -3.90 -11.30 2.98
CA LEU A 185 -2.62 -10.82 3.54
C LEU A 185 -1.40 -11.58 2.99
N ALA A 186 -1.59 -12.79 2.47
CA ALA A 186 -0.57 -13.52 1.72
C ALA A 186 -1.20 -14.33 0.60
N ARG A 187 -0.48 -14.54 -0.50
CA ARG A 187 -0.90 -15.38 -1.62
C ARG A 187 0.08 -16.54 -1.78
N LYS A 188 -0.31 -17.53 -2.58
CA LYS A 188 0.55 -18.64 -2.95
C LYS A 188 1.87 -18.19 -3.57
N GLU A 189 1.79 -17.28 -4.54
CA GLU A 189 2.94 -16.80 -5.33
C GLU A 189 3.60 -15.56 -4.70
N LEU A 190 2.87 -14.85 -3.83
CA LEU A 190 3.29 -13.62 -3.14
C LEU A 190 3.08 -13.82 -1.65
N PRO A 191 4.12 -14.20 -0.90
CA PRO A 191 4.00 -14.56 0.51
C PRO A 191 3.62 -13.40 1.44
N ALA A 192 3.41 -12.20 0.91
CA ALA A 192 2.85 -11.04 1.62
C ALA A 192 2.04 -10.16 0.67
N SER A 193 1.05 -9.44 1.19
CA SER A 193 0.25 -8.48 0.41
C SER A 193 0.79 -7.06 0.56
N TYR A 194 0.42 -6.19 -0.39
CA TYR A 194 0.67 -4.75 -0.30
C TYR A 194 0.28 -4.18 1.07
N HIS A 195 -0.95 -4.46 1.54
CA HIS A 195 -1.45 -3.92 2.80
C HIS A 195 -0.57 -4.29 4.00
N LEU A 196 -0.10 -5.53 4.07
CA LEU A 196 0.78 -5.97 5.15
C LEU A 196 2.15 -5.32 5.04
N CYS A 197 2.76 -5.39 3.84
CA CYS A 197 4.13 -4.91 3.64
C CYS A 197 4.27 -3.41 3.88
N VAL A 198 3.39 -2.59 3.28
CA VAL A 198 3.47 -1.14 3.45
C VAL A 198 3.27 -0.71 4.90
N THR A 199 2.32 -1.35 5.60
CA THR A 199 2.02 -1.01 7.00
C THR A 199 3.16 -1.43 7.93
N HIS A 200 3.76 -2.59 7.70
CA HIS A 200 4.93 -3.08 8.42
C HIS A 200 6.13 -2.15 8.22
N ASP A 201 6.43 -1.84 6.95
CA ASP A 201 7.61 -1.05 6.62
C ASP A 201 7.51 0.40 7.11
N ASP A 202 6.32 0.99 7.07
CA ASP A 202 6.10 2.32 7.66
C ASP A 202 6.41 2.31 9.16
N ALA A 203 6.04 1.24 9.87
CA ALA A 203 6.36 1.08 11.29
C ALA A 203 7.87 0.89 11.53
N VAL A 204 8.53 0.00 10.79
CA VAL A 204 9.97 -0.31 10.96
C VAL A 204 10.85 0.88 10.58
N GLN A 205 10.48 1.64 9.54
CA GLN A 205 11.22 2.82 9.10
C GLN A 205 10.91 4.07 9.94
N GLY A 206 10.01 3.99 10.92
CA GLY A 206 9.63 5.11 11.78
C GLY A 206 8.91 6.23 11.01
N VAL A 207 8.13 5.88 10.00
CA VAL A 207 7.31 6.85 9.25
C VAL A 207 6.24 7.43 10.17
N THR A 208 6.24 8.75 10.32
CA THR A 208 5.29 9.46 11.18
C THR A 208 4.18 10.13 10.40
N LEU A 209 4.40 10.36 9.08
CA LEU A 209 3.40 10.93 8.18
C LEU A 209 3.37 10.12 6.87
N VAL A 210 2.30 9.39 6.65
CA VAL A 210 2.05 8.64 5.41
C VAL A 210 1.44 9.58 4.38
N THR A 211 2.17 9.82 3.28
CA THR A 211 1.70 10.61 2.14
C THR A 211 1.40 9.71 0.95
N ARG A 212 0.29 9.91 0.25
CA ARG A 212 -0.10 9.15 -0.94
C ARG A 212 -1.32 9.76 -1.65
N GLY A 213 -1.67 9.25 -2.82
CA GLY A 213 -2.86 9.69 -3.54
C GLY A 213 -4.17 9.38 -2.80
N GLN A 214 -5.16 10.23 -2.98
CA GLN A 214 -6.49 10.10 -2.35
C GLN A 214 -7.24 8.81 -2.75
N ASP A 215 -6.87 8.18 -3.85
CA ASP A 215 -7.39 6.87 -4.27
C ASP A 215 -7.01 5.74 -3.29
N LEU A 216 -5.95 5.91 -2.50
CA LEU A 216 -5.54 5.00 -1.45
C LEU A 216 -6.10 5.36 -0.06
N LYS A 217 -6.88 6.43 0.05
CA LYS A 217 -7.45 6.84 1.35
C LYS A 217 -8.32 5.75 1.99
N PRO A 218 -9.17 5.01 1.25
CA PRO A 218 -9.91 3.90 1.84
C PRO A 218 -9.01 2.84 2.49
N ALA A 219 -7.85 2.53 1.92
CA ALA A 219 -6.93 1.54 2.47
C ALA A 219 -6.40 1.91 3.88
N THR A 220 -6.47 3.19 4.26
CA THR A 220 -6.07 3.66 5.60
C THR A 220 -6.86 2.96 6.71
N HIS A 221 -8.14 2.72 6.52
CA HIS A 221 -8.98 2.03 7.49
C HIS A 221 -8.47 0.62 7.81
N LEU A 222 -8.04 -0.12 6.77
CA LEU A 222 -7.45 -1.45 6.93
C LEU A 222 -6.05 -1.38 7.54
N HIS A 223 -5.21 -0.43 7.10
CA HIS A 223 -3.85 -0.26 7.63
C HIS A 223 -3.88 0.07 9.12
N ARG A 224 -4.81 0.91 9.57
CA ARG A 224 -5.01 1.21 10.99
C ARG A 224 -5.40 -0.02 11.80
N LEU A 225 -6.27 -0.88 11.25
CA LEU A 225 -6.61 -2.15 11.88
C LEU A 225 -5.37 -3.05 12.03
N LEU A 226 -4.57 -3.21 10.97
CA LEU A 226 -3.34 -4.00 11.02
C LEU A 226 -2.33 -3.44 12.04
N GLN A 227 -2.16 -2.11 12.10
CA GLN A 227 -1.31 -1.45 13.09
C GLN A 227 -1.79 -1.77 14.51
N ALA A 228 -3.08 -1.65 14.79
CA ALA A 228 -3.66 -1.95 16.10
C ALA A 228 -3.49 -3.43 16.48
N LEU A 229 -3.77 -4.36 15.56
CA LEU A 229 -3.64 -5.79 15.78
C LEU A 229 -2.18 -6.23 16.02
N LEU A 230 -1.23 -5.58 15.37
CA LEU A 230 0.19 -5.93 15.45
C LEU A 230 0.98 -5.05 16.43
N GLY A 231 0.32 -4.08 17.08
CA GLY A 231 0.96 -3.17 18.03
C GLY A 231 2.00 -2.25 17.37
N TRP A 232 1.77 -1.88 16.09
CA TRP A 232 2.63 -0.95 15.37
C TRP A 232 2.23 0.50 15.65
N PRO A 233 3.17 1.46 15.56
CA PRO A 233 2.88 2.87 15.73
C PRO A 233 1.79 3.37 14.78
N GLU A 234 1.04 4.37 15.23
CA GLU A 234 0.06 5.09 14.41
C GLU A 234 0.74 6.29 13.74
N PRO A 235 0.90 6.33 12.41
CA PRO A 235 1.29 7.54 11.71
C PRO A 235 0.08 8.46 11.48
N ALA A 236 0.35 9.75 11.25
CA ALA A 236 -0.63 10.63 10.60
C ALA A 236 -0.67 10.35 9.09
N TYR A 237 -1.71 10.83 8.42
CA TYR A 237 -1.91 10.65 6.98
C TYR A 237 -2.14 11.99 6.29
N ALA A 238 -1.66 12.10 5.05
CA ALA A 238 -1.93 13.23 4.17
C ALA A 238 -2.16 12.71 2.74
N HIS A 239 -3.41 12.72 2.33
CA HIS A 239 -3.78 12.27 0.98
C HIS A 239 -3.84 13.47 0.04
N HIS A 240 -3.04 13.42 -1.04
CA HIS A 240 -3.05 14.46 -2.07
C HIS A 240 -4.06 14.14 -3.17
N ALA A 241 -4.57 15.17 -3.83
CA ALA A 241 -5.36 15.01 -5.03
C ALA A 241 -4.52 14.33 -6.13
N LEU A 242 -5.18 13.58 -6.99
CA LEU A 242 -4.52 13.02 -8.15
C LEU A 242 -4.33 14.12 -9.21
N LEU A 243 -3.17 14.14 -9.87
CA LEU A 243 -2.98 15.05 -10.98
C LEU A 243 -3.96 14.73 -12.10
N ALA A 244 -4.60 15.78 -12.60
CA ALA A 244 -5.52 15.72 -13.72
C ALA A 244 -5.04 16.63 -14.85
N ASP A 245 -5.45 16.35 -16.09
CA ASP A 245 -5.28 17.26 -17.22
C ASP A 245 -6.26 18.45 -17.15
N ALA A 246 -6.19 19.34 -18.13
CA ALA A 246 -7.06 20.51 -18.20
C ALA A 246 -8.56 20.14 -18.30
N GLU A 247 -8.86 18.93 -18.78
CA GLU A 247 -10.22 18.38 -18.88
C GLU A 247 -10.66 17.60 -17.63
N GLY A 248 -9.83 17.61 -16.55
CA GLY A 248 -10.13 16.92 -15.28
C GLY A 248 -9.91 15.40 -15.29
N ARG A 249 -9.31 14.83 -16.36
CA ARG A 249 -9.03 13.40 -16.44
C ARG A 249 -7.72 13.10 -15.70
N ARG A 250 -7.71 12.02 -14.93
CA ARG A 250 -6.51 11.58 -14.18
C ARG A 250 -5.32 11.39 -15.12
N LEU A 251 -4.19 11.99 -14.79
CA LEU A 251 -2.91 11.74 -15.46
C LEU A 251 -2.34 10.38 -15.01
N ALA A 252 -2.82 9.30 -15.62
CA ALA A 252 -2.30 7.97 -15.38
C ALA A 252 -1.56 7.46 -16.63
N LYS A 253 -0.70 6.45 -16.46
CA LYS A 253 0.06 5.83 -17.55
C LYS A 253 -0.82 5.33 -18.71
N ARG A 254 -2.06 4.91 -18.40
CA ARG A 254 -3.06 4.46 -19.40
C ARG A 254 -3.61 5.61 -20.25
N ASP A 255 -3.54 6.84 -19.72
CA ASP A 255 -4.15 8.03 -20.33
C ASP A 255 -3.11 8.94 -21.00
N GLY A 256 -1.92 8.39 -21.31
CA GLY A 256 -0.88 9.09 -22.05
C GLY A 256 -0.07 10.11 -21.24
N ALA A 257 -0.10 10.04 -19.90
CA ALA A 257 0.77 10.90 -19.08
C ALA A 257 2.24 10.68 -19.47
N PRO A 258 2.98 11.75 -19.83
CA PRO A 258 4.36 11.62 -20.27
C PRO A 258 5.23 11.07 -19.14
N GLY A 259 6.03 10.04 -19.45
CA GLY A 259 7.05 9.52 -18.55
C GLY A 259 8.12 10.58 -18.27
N LEU A 260 8.70 10.57 -17.05
CA LEU A 260 9.76 11.54 -16.69
C LEU A 260 10.94 11.45 -17.65
N ARG A 261 11.36 10.25 -18.02
CA ARG A 261 12.42 10.02 -19.00
C ARG A 261 12.10 10.62 -20.38
N ALA A 262 10.84 10.57 -20.81
CA ALA A 262 10.41 11.19 -22.07
C ALA A 262 10.43 12.71 -21.99
N LEU A 263 10.02 13.32 -20.89
CA LEU A 263 10.11 14.76 -20.66
C LEU A 263 11.57 15.23 -20.66
N ARG A 264 12.45 14.51 -19.97
CA ARG A 264 13.90 14.78 -19.96
C ARG A 264 14.51 14.66 -21.35
N ALA A 265 14.16 13.61 -22.11
CA ALA A 265 14.62 13.43 -23.49
C ALA A 265 14.12 14.54 -24.44
N ALA A 266 12.94 15.11 -24.15
CA ALA A 266 12.41 16.27 -24.87
C ALA A 266 13.04 17.61 -24.43
N GLY A 267 14.11 17.60 -23.62
CA GLY A 267 14.85 18.77 -23.19
C GLY A 267 14.21 19.54 -22.01
N ARG A 268 13.19 18.99 -21.34
CA ARG A 268 12.63 19.63 -20.15
C ARG A 268 13.62 19.56 -19.00
N SER A 269 13.77 20.67 -18.30
CA SER A 269 14.58 20.76 -17.07
C SER A 269 13.83 20.14 -15.88
N ALA A 270 14.58 19.75 -14.85
CA ALA A 270 13.99 19.27 -13.58
C ALA A 270 13.07 20.33 -12.95
N ALA A 271 13.41 21.61 -13.04
CA ALA A 271 12.60 22.71 -12.53
C ALA A 271 11.24 22.80 -13.24
N GLU A 272 11.22 22.71 -14.58
CA GLU A 272 9.97 22.70 -15.35
C GLU A 272 9.09 21.47 -14.98
N VAL A 273 9.70 20.30 -14.79
CA VAL A 273 8.94 19.09 -14.41
C VAL A 273 8.42 19.18 -12.99
N ARG A 274 9.18 19.77 -12.05
CA ARG A 274 8.67 20.10 -10.70
C ARG A 274 7.47 21.03 -10.77
N ALA A 275 7.54 22.09 -11.58
CA ALA A 275 6.43 23.03 -11.79
C ALA A 275 5.19 22.32 -12.35
N LEU A 276 5.35 21.46 -13.37
CA LEU A 276 4.26 20.63 -13.93
C LEU A 276 3.69 19.65 -12.90
N ALA A 277 4.50 19.19 -11.96
CA ALA A 277 4.07 18.36 -10.84
C ALA A 277 3.44 19.18 -9.68
N GLY A 278 3.29 20.50 -9.82
CA GLY A 278 2.67 21.38 -8.81
C GLY A 278 3.63 21.89 -7.74
N PHE A 279 4.95 21.84 -7.98
CA PHE A 279 6.01 22.31 -7.07
C PHE A 279 7.01 23.20 -7.82
N PRO A 280 6.59 24.43 -8.22
CA PRO A 280 7.42 25.32 -9.05
C PRO A 280 8.70 25.81 -8.34
N ASP A 281 8.64 26.00 -7.02
CA ASP A 281 9.77 26.42 -6.20
C ASP A 281 10.37 25.21 -5.50
N GLY A 282 11.68 25.06 -5.57
CA GLY A 282 12.40 23.91 -4.98
C GLY A 282 12.20 23.84 -3.45
N SER A 283 11.10 23.31 -3.04
CA SER A 283 10.74 23.02 -1.63
C SER A 283 11.12 21.60 -1.25
#